data_63e70dc03b8f1d02e44c60ccca8e7ccd
#
_entry.id   63e70dc03b8f1d02e44c60ccca8e7ccd
#
_cell.length_a   1.000
_cell.length_b   1.000
_cell.length_c   1.000
_cell.angle_alpha   90.00
_cell.angle_beta   90.00
_cell.angle_gamma   90.00
#
_symmetry.space_group_name_H-M   'P 1'
#
loop_
_entity.id
_entity.type
_entity.pdbx_description
1 polymer ?
#
loop_
_entity_poly.entity_id
_entity_poly.type
_entity_poly.pdbx_seq_one_letter_code
_entity_poly.pdbx_strand_id
1 'polypeptide(L)'
;MHIPPPYRSKEEYVHAIFSSIAHRYDWLNTALSFNRDKYWRRFAAAQTGLQPGGCGLDVCCGTGMLTIELARLAGPGGRVIGLDFCEKMLLKGRENVSKTPYSGQIQFVQGNAVDLPFPDNTFDCATIGFALRNVPDIRKTISEMARVVRPGGKVVSLELSKPSLPVFKQLYYFYFNHLVPLLGRLGVGFDGPYSYLPNSLKDFPHQQEIKELFRETGLADARYYELTGGIVTVHVGTVT
;
A
#
# COMPACT_ATOMS: atom_id res chain seq x y z
N MET A 1 10.28 8.69 -13.77
CA MET A 1 9.12 8.05 -14.46
C MET A 1 8.59 8.98 -15.54
N HIS A 2 8.38 8.48 -16.78
CA HIS A 2 7.77 9.27 -17.86
C HIS A 2 6.25 9.38 -17.62
N ILE A 3 5.73 10.62 -17.60
CA ILE A 3 4.31 10.92 -17.49
C ILE A 3 3.78 11.18 -18.89
N PRO A 4 2.87 10.34 -19.42
CA PRO A 4 2.36 10.53 -20.78
C PRO A 4 1.36 11.70 -20.86
N PRO A 5 1.25 12.42 -21.98
CA PRO A 5 0.17 13.38 -22.17
C PRO A 5 -1.20 12.68 -22.10
N PRO A 6 -2.25 13.33 -21.60
CA PRO A 6 -2.35 14.76 -21.28
C PRO A 6 -1.99 15.14 -19.84
N TYR A 7 -1.47 14.24 -19.02
CA TYR A 7 -1.25 14.44 -17.58
C TYR A 7 -0.09 15.39 -17.31
N ARG A 8 -0.25 16.26 -16.30
CA ARG A 8 0.73 17.30 -15.92
C ARG A 8 1.58 16.89 -14.70
N SER A 9 1.09 15.95 -13.89
CA SER A 9 1.77 15.47 -12.69
C SER A 9 1.66 13.95 -12.53
N LYS A 10 2.56 13.38 -11.69
CA LYS A 10 2.50 11.98 -11.30
C LYS A 10 1.17 11.66 -10.61
N GLU A 11 0.71 12.55 -9.73
CA GLU A 11 -0.55 12.39 -8.99
C GLU A 11 -1.76 12.31 -9.92
N GLU A 12 -1.85 13.22 -10.89
CA GLU A 12 -2.91 13.22 -11.90
C GLU A 12 -2.95 11.91 -12.71
N TYR A 13 -1.79 11.45 -13.14
CA TYR A 13 -1.66 10.21 -13.88
C TYR A 13 -2.04 8.99 -13.03
N VAL A 14 -1.52 8.90 -11.80
CA VAL A 14 -1.85 7.84 -10.84
C VAL A 14 -3.33 7.83 -10.52
N HIS A 15 -3.93 9.00 -10.26
CA HIS A 15 -5.37 9.13 -10.01
C HIS A 15 -6.21 8.61 -11.18
N ALA A 16 -5.87 8.97 -12.41
CA ALA A 16 -6.58 8.49 -13.60
C ALA A 16 -6.50 6.96 -13.75
N ILE A 17 -5.31 6.38 -13.55
CA ILE A 17 -5.10 4.93 -13.58
C ILE A 17 -6.01 4.23 -12.56
N PHE A 18 -5.89 4.58 -11.28
CA PHE A 18 -6.64 3.91 -10.21
C PHE A 18 -8.15 4.13 -10.33
N SER A 19 -8.57 5.34 -10.77
CA SER A 19 -9.99 5.61 -11.06
C SER A 19 -10.56 4.72 -12.16
N SER A 20 -9.76 4.35 -13.17
CA SER A 20 -10.21 3.52 -14.30
C SER A 20 -10.35 2.04 -13.93
N ILE A 21 -9.57 1.53 -12.98
CA ILE A 21 -9.52 0.11 -12.63
C ILE A 21 -10.20 -0.23 -11.30
N ALA A 22 -10.70 0.75 -10.54
CA ALA A 22 -11.21 0.57 -9.18
C ALA A 22 -12.18 -0.62 -9.04
N HIS A 23 -13.09 -0.80 -10.01
CA HIS A 23 -14.09 -1.87 -10.01
C HIS A 23 -13.53 -3.30 -10.18
N ARG A 24 -12.31 -3.44 -10.77
CA ARG A 24 -11.65 -4.73 -11.04
C ARG A 24 -10.37 -4.90 -10.25
N TYR A 25 -9.96 -3.88 -9.49
CA TYR A 25 -8.65 -3.80 -8.83
C TYR A 25 -8.35 -5.01 -7.95
N ASP A 26 -9.28 -5.40 -7.09
CA ASP A 26 -9.07 -6.52 -6.16
C ASP A 26 -8.95 -7.86 -6.88
N TRP A 27 -9.81 -8.10 -7.88
CA TRP A 27 -9.75 -9.30 -8.70
C TRP A 27 -8.41 -9.41 -9.43
N LEU A 28 -7.94 -8.29 -10.00
CA LEU A 28 -6.67 -8.23 -10.72
C LEU A 28 -5.48 -8.51 -9.79
N ASN A 29 -5.44 -7.89 -8.61
CA ASN A 29 -4.39 -8.15 -7.64
C ASN A 29 -4.38 -9.61 -7.19
N THR A 30 -5.53 -10.19 -6.94
CA THR A 30 -5.66 -11.60 -6.55
C THR A 30 -5.19 -12.53 -7.68
N ALA A 31 -5.60 -12.27 -8.93
CA ALA A 31 -5.17 -13.06 -10.08
C ALA A 31 -3.67 -12.95 -10.35
N LEU A 32 -3.14 -11.71 -10.39
CA LEU A 32 -1.72 -11.43 -10.64
C LEU A 32 -0.79 -11.89 -9.52
N SER A 33 -1.28 -11.99 -8.29
CA SER A 33 -0.50 -12.49 -7.15
C SER A 33 -0.67 -13.97 -6.88
N PHE A 34 -1.47 -14.69 -7.69
CA PHE A 34 -1.90 -16.05 -7.40
C PHE A 34 -2.48 -16.18 -5.98
N ASN A 35 -3.31 -15.20 -5.60
CA ASN A 35 -3.97 -15.10 -4.28
C ASN A 35 -2.99 -14.92 -3.09
N ARG A 36 -1.71 -14.60 -3.35
CA ARG A 36 -0.71 -14.34 -2.30
C ARG A 36 -0.88 -12.96 -1.67
N ASP A 37 -1.55 -12.04 -2.32
CA ASP A 37 -1.83 -10.68 -1.83
C ASP A 37 -2.54 -10.69 -0.47
N LYS A 38 -3.40 -11.64 -0.20
CA LYS A 38 -4.08 -11.82 1.11
C LYS A 38 -3.10 -12.20 2.22
N TYR A 39 -2.17 -13.12 1.93
CA TYR A 39 -1.12 -13.50 2.87
C TYR A 39 -0.21 -12.31 3.18
N TRP A 40 0.22 -11.57 2.15
CA TRP A 40 1.10 -10.42 2.32
C TRP A 40 0.46 -9.33 3.18
N ARG A 41 -0.83 -9.02 2.95
CA ARG A 41 -1.57 -8.04 3.76
C ARG A 41 -1.72 -8.48 5.21
N ARG A 42 -2.04 -9.75 5.44
CA ARG A 42 -2.12 -10.30 6.81
C ARG A 42 -0.78 -10.23 7.53
N PHE A 43 0.29 -10.55 6.83
CA PHE A 43 1.63 -10.45 7.37
C PHE A 43 1.98 -9.01 7.72
N ALA A 44 1.75 -8.06 6.82
CA ALA A 44 1.99 -6.64 7.05
C ALA A 44 1.16 -6.09 8.22
N ALA A 45 -0.14 -6.39 8.27
CA ALA A 45 -1.01 -6.01 9.38
C ALA A 45 -0.49 -6.57 10.72
N ALA A 46 -0.07 -7.83 10.77
CA ALA A 46 0.51 -8.43 11.97
C ALA A 46 1.80 -7.73 12.46
N GLN A 47 2.60 -7.16 11.53
CA GLN A 47 3.82 -6.41 11.91
C GLN A 47 3.51 -5.08 12.61
N THR A 48 2.31 -4.55 12.51
CA THR A 48 1.90 -3.32 13.23
C THR A 48 1.89 -3.51 14.74
N GLY A 49 1.65 -4.72 15.21
CA GLY A 49 1.44 -4.99 16.62
C GLY A 49 0.16 -4.37 17.19
N LEU A 50 -0.79 -3.95 16.33
CA LEU A 50 -2.06 -3.36 16.74
C LEU A 50 -2.81 -4.30 17.68
N GLN A 51 -3.16 -3.79 18.85
CA GLN A 51 -3.85 -4.54 19.89
C GLN A 51 -5.38 -4.42 19.77
N PRO A 52 -6.14 -5.38 20.31
CA PRO A 52 -7.58 -5.23 20.43
C PRO A 52 -7.97 -3.93 21.14
N GLY A 53 -8.94 -3.21 20.58
CA GLY A 53 -9.36 -1.89 21.05
C GLY A 53 -8.54 -0.73 20.49
N GLY A 54 -7.45 -0.99 19.78
CA GLY A 54 -6.55 0.02 19.24
C GLY A 54 -7.09 0.76 18.01
N CYS A 55 -6.39 1.85 17.65
CA CYS A 55 -6.71 2.73 16.53
C CYS A 55 -5.63 2.67 15.44
N GLY A 56 -5.97 2.19 14.25
CA GLY A 56 -5.06 2.08 13.11
C GLY A 56 -5.38 3.06 11.98
N LEU A 57 -4.33 3.45 11.24
CA LEU A 57 -4.45 4.22 9.99
C LEU A 57 -3.93 3.39 8.81
N ASP A 58 -4.68 3.35 7.72
CA ASP A 58 -4.24 2.77 6.44
C ASP A 58 -4.16 3.89 5.40
N VAL A 59 -2.95 4.29 5.04
CA VAL A 59 -2.65 5.38 4.12
C VAL A 59 -2.63 4.86 2.70
N CYS A 60 -3.26 5.56 1.76
CA CYS A 60 -3.52 5.09 0.39
C CYS A 60 -4.23 3.74 0.41
N CYS A 61 -5.30 3.64 1.19
CA CYS A 61 -5.99 2.39 1.50
C CYS A 61 -6.67 1.73 0.29
N GLY A 62 -6.87 2.47 -0.79
CA GLY A 62 -7.52 1.99 -2.01
C GLY A 62 -8.91 1.41 -1.73
N THR A 63 -9.08 0.15 -2.07
CA THR A 63 -10.33 -0.61 -1.87
C THR A 63 -10.49 -1.20 -0.46
N GLY A 64 -9.63 -0.81 0.49
CA GLY A 64 -9.74 -1.14 1.90
C GLY A 64 -9.29 -2.55 2.31
N MET A 65 -8.59 -3.29 1.43
CA MET A 65 -8.24 -4.69 1.71
C MET A 65 -7.22 -4.83 2.86
N LEU A 66 -6.28 -3.89 3.04
CA LEU A 66 -5.37 -3.86 4.18
C LEU A 66 -6.07 -3.26 5.42
N THR A 67 -6.93 -2.27 5.21
CA THR A 67 -7.79 -1.68 6.25
C THR A 67 -8.64 -2.74 6.96
N ILE A 68 -9.22 -3.70 6.20
CA ILE A 68 -9.98 -4.83 6.75
C ILE A 68 -9.11 -5.74 7.63
N GLU A 69 -7.86 -6.01 7.22
CA GLU A 69 -6.94 -6.83 8.02
C GLU A 69 -6.52 -6.11 9.33
N LEU A 70 -6.37 -4.77 9.29
CA LEU A 70 -6.17 -3.98 10.52
C LEU A 70 -7.39 -4.03 11.43
N ALA A 71 -8.61 -3.88 10.89
CA ALA A 71 -9.83 -3.94 11.68
C ALA A 71 -10.04 -5.30 12.33
N ARG A 72 -9.64 -6.39 11.65
CA ARG A 72 -9.63 -7.74 12.24
C ARG A 72 -8.71 -7.83 13.46
N LEU A 73 -7.55 -7.16 13.45
CA LEU A 73 -6.63 -7.12 14.60
C LEU A 73 -7.14 -6.20 15.71
N ALA A 74 -7.65 -5.02 15.33
CA ALA A 74 -8.22 -4.07 16.28
C ALA A 74 -9.41 -4.66 17.07
N GLY A 75 -10.11 -5.63 16.50
CA GLY A 75 -11.19 -6.34 17.18
C GLY A 75 -12.34 -5.46 17.66
N PRO A 76 -13.27 -6.01 18.45
CA PRO A 76 -14.36 -5.21 19.01
C PRO A 76 -13.84 -4.05 19.85
N GLY A 77 -14.40 -2.84 19.64
CA GLY A 77 -13.98 -1.60 20.31
C GLY A 77 -12.80 -0.88 19.64
N GLY A 78 -12.10 -1.53 18.69
CA GLY A 78 -11.08 -0.88 17.89
C GLY A 78 -11.64 -0.05 16.74
N ARG A 79 -10.80 0.80 16.16
CA ARG A 79 -11.17 1.68 15.04
C ARG A 79 -10.04 1.68 14.00
N VAL A 80 -10.41 1.71 12.73
CA VAL A 80 -9.43 1.87 11.63
C VAL A 80 -9.92 2.96 10.69
N ILE A 81 -9.02 3.87 10.34
CA ILE A 81 -9.26 4.88 9.31
C ILE A 81 -8.49 4.46 8.06
N GLY A 82 -9.20 4.37 6.92
CA GLY A 82 -8.61 4.24 5.60
C GLY A 82 -8.59 5.59 4.91
N LEU A 83 -7.42 6.09 4.53
CA LEU A 83 -7.28 7.34 3.78
C LEU A 83 -6.81 7.05 2.35
N ASP A 84 -7.49 7.65 1.38
CA ASP A 84 -7.06 7.62 -0.04
C ASP A 84 -7.45 8.92 -0.73
N PHE A 85 -6.70 9.33 -1.76
CA PHE A 85 -7.02 10.53 -2.52
C PHE A 85 -8.04 10.27 -3.65
N CYS A 86 -8.22 9.00 -4.05
CA CYS A 86 -9.10 8.57 -5.13
C CYS A 86 -10.49 8.19 -4.60
N GLU A 87 -11.48 9.04 -4.81
CA GLU A 87 -12.85 8.79 -4.36
C GLU A 87 -13.44 7.46 -4.88
N LYS A 88 -13.16 7.10 -6.13
CA LYS A 88 -13.66 5.84 -6.71
C LYS A 88 -13.12 4.60 -5.99
N MET A 89 -11.88 4.68 -5.50
CA MET A 89 -11.30 3.62 -4.67
C MET A 89 -12.00 3.54 -3.32
N LEU A 90 -12.26 4.70 -2.68
CA LEU A 90 -12.99 4.76 -1.40
C LEU A 90 -14.42 4.26 -1.52
N LEU A 91 -15.12 4.57 -2.61
CA LEU A 91 -16.48 4.03 -2.88
C LEU A 91 -16.44 2.50 -2.95
N LYS A 92 -15.48 1.94 -3.68
CA LYS A 92 -15.28 0.49 -3.74
C LYS A 92 -14.88 -0.09 -2.37
N GLY A 93 -14.07 0.62 -1.60
CA GLY A 93 -13.71 0.28 -0.24
C GLY A 93 -14.93 0.17 0.68
N ARG A 94 -15.85 1.14 0.64
CA ARG A 94 -17.11 1.09 1.40
C ARG A 94 -17.96 -0.12 1.02
N GLU A 95 -18.06 -0.43 -0.28
CA GLU A 95 -18.75 -1.63 -0.76
C GLU A 95 -18.10 -2.92 -0.24
N ASN A 96 -16.77 -3.01 -0.25
CA ASN A 96 -16.05 -4.19 0.24
C ASN A 96 -16.23 -4.36 1.75
N VAL A 97 -16.08 -3.29 2.52
CA VAL A 97 -16.20 -3.28 3.97
C VAL A 97 -17.61 -3.62 4.43
N SER A 98 -18.66 -3.16 3.73
CA SER A 98 -20.06 -3.46 4.07
C SER A 98 -20.39 -4.97 4.04
N LYS A 99 -19.57 -5.77 3.34
CA LYS A 99 -19.70 -7.24 3.27
C LYS A 99 -18.93 -7.97 4.39
N THR A 100 -18.32 -7.23 5.31
CA THR A 100 -17.50 -7.76 6.40
C THR A 100 -18.15 -7.47 7.77
N PRO A 101 -17.82 -8.24 8.82
CA PRO A 101 -18.27 -7.93 10.18
C PRO A 101 -17.60 -6.68 10.79
N TYR A 102 -16.67 -6.03 10.07
CA TYR A 102 -15.89 -4.89 10.56
C TYR A 102 -16.42 -3.53 10.09
N SER A 103 -17.58 -3.48 9.43
CA SER A 103 -18.14 -2.26 8.82
C SER A 103 -18.33 -1.12 9.85
N GLY A 104 -18.68 -1.43 11.08
CA GLY A 104 -18.84 -0.45 12.15
C GLY A 104 -17.52 0.09 12.74
N GLN A 105 -16.37 -0.52 12.40
CA GLN A 105 -15.04 -0.15 12.91
C GLN A 105 -14.23 0.66 11.92
N ILE A 106 -14.62 0.68 10.65
CA ILE A 106 -13.85 1.26 9.54
C ILE A 106 -14.50 2.55 9.07
N GLN A 107 -13.71 3.62 9.02
CA GLN A 107 -14.08 4.90 8.42
C GLN A 107 -13.14 5.22 7.25
N PHE A 108 -13.71 5.70 6.15
CA PHE A 108 -12.94 6.16 4.99
C PHE A 108 -12.92 7.69 4.91
N VAL A 109 -11.72 8.25 4.72
CA VAL A 109 -11.45 9.69 4.60
C VAL A 109 -10.73 9.93 3.27
N GLN A 110 -11.16 10.96 2.53
CA GLN A 110 -10.43 11.42 1.36
C GLN A 110 -9.31 12.37 1.80
N GLY A 111 -8.07 12.13 1.35
CA GLY A 111 -6.93 12.96 1.72
C GLY A 111 -5.65 12.59 1.00
N ASN A 112 -4.61 13.40 1.20
CA ASN A 112 -3.31 13.22 0.58
C ASN A 112 -2.31 12.59 1.57
N ALA A 113 -1.54 11.59 1.12
CA ALA A 113 -0.56 10.90 1.94
C ALA A 113 0.63 11.78 2.37
N VAL A 114 0.92 12.86 1.64
CA VAL A 114 1.99 13.80 1.97
C VAL A 114 1.55 14.95 2.90
N ASP A 115 0.26 14.99 3.25
CA ASP A 115 -0.33 15.97 4.17
C ASP A 115 -1.56 15.34 4.85
N LEU A 116 -1.29 14.53 5.87
CA LEU A 116 -2.34 13.76 6.56
C LEU A 116 -3.20 14.67 7.45
N PRO A 117 -4.53 14.70 7.27
CA PRO A 117 -5.43 15.60 7.99
C PRO A 117 -5.72 15.13 9.42
N PHE A 118 -4.71 14.66 10.13
CA PHE A 118 -4.81 14.15 11.49
C PHE A 118 -3.78 14.81 12.40
N PRO A 119 -4.12 15.04 13.68
CA PRO A 119 -3.15 15.52 14.67
C PRO A 119 -2.01 14.54 14.89
N ASP A 120 -0.91 15.02 15.46
CA ASP A 120 0.20 14.19 15.91
C ASP A 120 -0.27 13.14 16.92
N ASN A 121 0.40 12.01 16.96
CA ASN A 121 0.19 10.97 18.00
C ASN A 121 -1.28 10.50 18.13
N THR A 122 -2.00 10.40 17.01
CA THR A 122 -3.42 10.01 16.98
C THR A 122 -3.61 8.49 16.95
N PHE A 123 -2.74 7.77 16.22
CA PHE A 123 -2.90 6.35 15.92
C PHE A 123 -1.89 5.48 16.66
N ASP A 124 -2.25 4.22 16.91
CA ASP A 124 -1.34 3.22 17.47
C ASP A 124 -0.43 2.61 16.39
N CYS A 125 -0.86 2.66 15.13
CA CYS A 125 -0.04 2.28 13.97
C CYS A 125 -0.52 2.96 12.69
N ALA A 126 0.38 3.03 11.70
CA ALA A 126 0.03 3.41 10.32
C ALA A 126 0.58 2.38 9.33
N THR A 127 -0.23 2.06 8.31
CA THR A 127 0.16 1.19 7.19
C THR A 127 0.06 1.91 5.87
N ILE A 128 0.85 1.44 4.89
CA ILE A 128 0.68 1.77 3.47
C ILE A 128 0.93 0.51 2.65
N GLY A 129 -0.04 0.12 1.80
CA GLY A 129 0.03 -1.13 1.05
C GLY A 129 0.00 -0.93 -0.46
N PHE A 130 1.09 -1.32 -1.17
CA PHE A 130 1.23 -1.26 -2.63
C PHE A 130 1.05 0.15 -3.23
N ALA A 131 1.32 1.18 -2.44
CA ALA A 131 1.12 2.57 -2.82
C ALA A 131 2.36 3.45 -2.67
N LEU A 132 3.35 3.07 -1.85
CA LEU A 132 4.52 3.91 -1.56
C LEU A 132 5.31 4.29 -2.84
N ARG A 133 5.35 3.42 -3.86
CA ARG A 133 5.97 3.72 -5.16
C ARG A 133 5.19 4.76 -5.98
N ASN A 134 3.92 5.00 -5.62
CA ASN A 134 2.99 5.86 -6.35
C ASN A 134 2.93 7.28 -5.79
N VAL A 135 3.28 7.48 -4.52
CA VAL A 135 3.24 8.80 -3.88
C VAL A 135 4.23 9.77 -4.54
N PRO A 136 3.97 11.09 -4.50
CA PRO A 136 4.86 12.08 -5.07
C PRO A 136 6.20 12.17 -4.32
N ASP A 137 6.16 12.05 -2.99
CA ASP A 137 7.32 12.13 -2.10
C ASP A 137 7.26 11.02 -1.04
N ILE A 138 8.16 10.04 -1.19
CA ILE A 138 8.25 8.88 -0.29
C ILE A 138 8.66 9.31 1.12
N ARG A 139 9.68 10.19 1.23
CA ARG A 139 10.19 10.67 2.52
C ARG A 139 9.11 11.43 3.29
N LYS A 140 8.44 12.36 2.62
CA LYS A 140 7.37 13.15 3.23
C LYS A 140 6.21 12.25 3.68
N THR A 141 5.83 11.26 2.87
CA THR A 141 4.78 10.29 3.23
C THR A 141 5.16 9.50 4.48
N ILE A 142 6.38 8.97 4.57
CA ILE A 142 6.85 8.23 5.76
C ILE A 142 6.89 9.15 6.98
N SER A 143 7.35 10.41 6.84
CA SER A 143 7.38 11.40 7.91
C SER A 143 5.98 11.73 8.43
N GLU A 144 4.99 11.89 7.55
CA GLU A 144 3.59 12.13 7.94
C GLU A 144 3.00 10.92 8.66
N MET A 145 3.28 9.69 8.17
CA MET A 145 2.87 8.48 8.86
C MET A 145 3.49 8.38 10.25
N ALA A 146 4.78 8.73 10.40
CA ALA A 146 5.45 8.75 11.71
C ALA A 146 4.85 9.82 12.64
N ARG A 147 4.56 11.01 12.12
CA ARG A 147 3.98 12.14 12.89
C ARG A 147 2.64 11.78 13.54
N VAL A 148 1.76 11.12 12.78
CA VAL A 148 0.41 10.81 13.27
C VAL A 148 0.35 9.58 14.17
N VAL A 149 1.42 8.78 14.24
CA VAL A 149 1.52 7.60 15.10
C VAL A 149 2.15 7.97 16.44
N ARG A 150 1.63 7.40 17.53
CA ARG A 150 2.10 7.62 18.89
C ARG A 150 3.49 7.02 19.11
N PRO A 151 4.30 7.57 20.03
CA PRO A 151 5.54 6.94 20.48
C PRO A 151 5.31 5.48 20.88
N GLY A 152 6.20 4.59 20.45
CA GLY A 152 6.06 3.13 20.59
C GLY A 152 5.18 2.44 19.54
N GLY A 153 4.38 3.20 18.79
CA GLY A 153 3.60 2.71 17.67
C GLY A 153 4.46 2.41 16.43
N LYS A 154 3.89 1.73 15.44
CA LYS A 154 4.65 1.28 14.27
C LYS A 154 4.12 1.84 12.97
N VAL A 155 5.05 2.18 12.09
CA VAL A 155 4.82 2.46 10.67
C VAL A 155 5.21 1.23 9.86
N VAL A 156 4.29 0.75 9.00
CA VAL A 156 4.49 -0.46 8.19
C VAL A 156 4.20 -0.18 6.73
N SER A 157 5.14 -0.49 5.85
CA SER A 157 4.96 -0.41 4.40
C SER A 157 5.01 -1.80 3.78
N LEU A 158 3.98 -2.16 3.02
CA LEU A 158 3.92 -3.36 2.19
C LEU A 158 4.05 -2.94 0.73
N GLU A 159 5.09 -3.38 0.03
CA GLU A 159 5.31 -2.94 -1.35
C GLU A 159 5.95 -4.05 -2.22
N LEU A 160 5.72 -3.95 -3.54
CA LEU A 160 6.47 -4.73 -4.50
C LEU A 160 7.95 -4.36 -4.43
N SER A 161 8.82 -5.35 -4.56
CA SER A 161 10.26 -5.15 -4.48
C SER A 161 11.02 -5.88 -5.59
N LYS A 162 12.32 -5.68 -5.61
CA LYS A 162 13.21 -6.27 -6.61
C LYS A 162 13.81 -7.54 -6.02
N PRO A 163 13.45 -8.76 -6.51
CA PRO A 163 13.97 -10.00 -5.96
C PRO A 163 15.48 -10.02 -5.89
N SER A 164 16.02 -10.44 -4.76
CA SER A 164 17.47 -10.52 -4.52
C SER A 164 18.08 -11.80 -5.12
N LEU A 165 17.31 -12.90 -5.20
CA LEU A 165 17.78 -14.18 -5.72
C LEU A 165 17.84 -14.20 -7.26
N PRO A 166 18.99 -14.50 -7.89
CA PRO A 166 19.19 -14.36 -9.34
C PRO A 166 18.18 -15.13 -10.21
N VAL A 167 17.85 -16.37 -9.84
CA VAL A 167 16.91 -17.23 -10.59
C VAL A 167 15.49 -16.66 -10.49
N PHE A 168 15.06 -16.26 -9.30
CA PHE A 168 13.77 -15.62 -9.08
C PHE A 168 13.67 -14.29 -9.81
N LYS A 169 14.76 -13.54 -9.86
CA LYS A 169 14.85 -12.26 -10.58
C LYS A 169 14.54 -12.41 -12.07
N GLN A 170 15.13 -13.40 -12.73
CA GLN A 170 14.89 -13.64 -14.17
C GLN A 170 13.43 -14.03 -14.43
N LEU A 171 12.90 -14.98 -13.64
CA LEU A 171 11.51 -15.43 -13.77
C LEU A 171 10.51 -14.31 -13.48
N TYR A 172 10.78 -13.50 -12.48
CA TYR A 172 9.96 -12.36 -12.10
C TYR A 172 9.91 -11.30 -13.20
N TYR A 173 11.05 -10.91 -13.77
CA TYR A 173 11.08 -9.95 -14.88
C TYR A 173 10.41 -10.48 -16.13
N PHE A 174 10.55 -11.77 -16.42
CA PHE A 174 9.82 -12.41 -17.51
C PHE A 174 8.31 -12.33 -17.31
N TYR A 175 7.86 -12.70 -16.11
CA TYR A 175 6.44 -12.59 -15.71
C TYR A 175 5.93 -11.14 -15.82
N PHE A 176 6.65 -10.19 -15.23
CA PHE A 176 6.25 -8.78 -15.19
C PHE A 176 6.26 -8.11 -16.57
N ASN A 177 7.22 -8.43 -17.43
CA ASN A 177 7.37 -7.77 -18.72
C ASN A 177 6.51 -8.39 -19.82
N HIS A 178 6.11 -9.66 -19.68
CA HIS A 178 5.38 -10.36 -20.73
C HIS A 178 3.98 -10.83 -20.30
N LEU A 179 3.84 -11.45 -19.14
CA LEU A 179 2.56 -12.01 -18.71
C LEU A 179 1.63 -10.96 -18.10
N VAL A 180 2.12 -10.04 -17.29
CA VAL A 180 1.30 -8.98 -16.68
C VAL A 180 0.64 -8.09 -17.73
N PRO A 181 1.33 -7.58 -18.78
CA PRO A 181 0.69 -6.83 -19.86
C PRO A 181 -0.34 -7.65 -20.64
N LEU A 182 -0.04 -8.93 -20.91
CA LEU A 182 -0.96 -9.82 -21.63
C LEU A 182 -2.26 -10.06 -20.85
N LEU A 183 -2.15 -10.37 -19.55
CA LEU A 183 -3.31 -10.55 -18.67
C LEU A 183 -4.09 -9.24 -18.50
N GLY A 184 -3.39 -8.11 -18.50
CA GLY A 184 -3.98 -6.80 -18.48
C GLY A 184 -4.85 -6.49 -19.69
N ARG A 185 -4.34 -6.77 -20.89
CA ARG A 185 -5.10 -6.62 -22.14
C ARG A 185 -6.37 -7.47 -22.14
N LEU A 186 -6.29 -8.71 -21.69
CA LEU A 186 -7.42 -9.62 -21.60
C LEU A 186 -8.44 -9.20 -20.53
N GLY A 187 -7.98 -8.56 -19.43
CA GLY A 187 -8.85 -8.20 -18.30
C GLY A 187 -9.51 -6.83 -18.39
N VAL A 188 -8.89 -5.84 -19.04
CA VAL A 188 -9.34 -4.43 -19.03
C VAL A 188 -9.47 -3.81 -20.43
N GLY A 189 -8.94 -4.46 -21.45
CA GLY A 189 -9.15 -4.04 -22.85
C GLY A 189 -8.21 -2.92 -23.35
N PHE A 190 -7.27 -2.40 -22.53
CA PHE A 190 -6.27 -1.43 -22.96
C PHE A 190 -4.97 -1.48 -22.15
N ASP A 191 -3.87 -0.96 -22.72
CA ASP A 191 -2.49 -1.15 -22.21
C ASP A 191 -2.09 -0.27 -21.00
N GLY A 192 -2.83 0.79 -20.71
CA GLY A 192 -2.42 1.87 -19.81
C GLY A 192 -2.01 1.44 -18.37
N PRO A 193 -2.88 0.78 -17.58
CA PRO A 193 -2.59 0.46 -16.18
C PRO A 193 -1.50 -0.60 -15.99
N TYR A 194 -1.29 -1.48 -16.98
CA TYR A 194 -0.39 -2.63 -16.87
C TYR A 194 1.04 -2.35 -17.31
N SER A 195 1.23 -1.36 -18.19
CA SER A 195 2.56 -0.82 -18.48
C SER A 195 3.07 0.06 -17.32
N TYR A 196 2.14 0.64 -16.54
CA TYR A 196 2.47 1.43 -15.36
C TYR A 196 3.19 0.61 -14.28
N LEU A 197 2.74 -0.61 -14.01
CA LEU A 197 3.24 -1.42 -12.91
C LEU A 197 4.74 -1.75 -13.04
N PRO A 198 5.25 -2.29 -14.17
CA PRO A 198 6.68 -2.49 -14.38
C PRO A 198 7.49 -1.19 -14.31
N ASN A 199 6.97 -0.11 -14.89
CA ASN A 199 7.67 1.18 -14.95
C ASN A 199 7.78 1.81 -13.55
N SER A 200 6.71 1.80 -12.76
CA SER A 200 6.74 2.34 -11.39
C SER A 200 7.70 1.58 -10.48
N LEU A 201 7.82 0.25 -10.66
CA LEU A 201 8.75 -0.58 -9.89
C LEU A 201 10.21 -0.36 -10.30
N LYS A 202 10.48 -0.10 -11.60
CA LYS A 202 11.83 0.16 -12.09
C LYS A 202 12.47 1.36 -11.37
N ASP A 203 11.71 2.44 -11.21
CA ASP A 203 12.16 3.68 -10.60
C ASP A 203 12.05 3.70 -9.06
N PHE A 204 11.37 2.70 -8.47
CA PHE A 204 11.22 2.60 -7.01
C PHE A 204 12.56 2.21 -6.36
N PRO A 205 12.93 2.82 -5.22
CA PRO A 205 14.15 2.50 -4.50
C PRO A 205 14.25 1.02 -4.10
N HIS A 206 15.47 0.53 -3.93
CA HIS A 206 15.71 -0.82 -3.41
C HIS A 206 15.24 -0.92 -1.95
N GLN A 207 14.86 -2.13 -1.49
CA GLN A 207 14.35 -2.32 -0.13
C GLN A 207 15.30 -1.83 0.96
N GLN A 208 16.61 -1.92 0.73
CA GLN A 208 17.60 -1.37 1.68
C GLN A 208 17.52 0.16 1.75
N GLU A 209 17.32 0.83 0.62
CA GLU A 209 17.18 2.30 0.58
C GLU A 209 15.90 2.76 1.30
N ILE A 210 14.77 2.03 1.13
CA ILE A 210 13.53 2.32 1.87
C ILE A 210 13.76 2.14 3.38
N LYS A 211 14.49 1.11 3.81
CA LYS A 211 14.85 0.94 5.23
C LYS A 211 15.66 2.14 5.75
N GLU A 212 16.62 2.65 4.98
CA GLU A 212 17.38 3.85 5.38
C GLU A 212 16.47 5.09 5.43
N LEU A 213 15.53 5.26 4.49
CA LEU A 213 14.52 6.32 4.56
C LEU A 213 13.68 6.25 5.85
N PHE A 214 13.31 5.05 6.30
CA PHE A 214 12.63 4.88 7.58
C PHE A 214 13.47 5.40 8.74
N ARG A 215 14.78 5.11 8.77
CA ARG A 215 15.70 5.62 9.80
C ARG A 215 15.86 7.13 9.74
N GLU A 216 16.05 7.66 8.54
CA GLU A 216 16.24 9.10 8.32
C GLU A 216 15.01 9.93 8.66
N THR A 217 13.82 9.31 8.68
CA THR A 217 12.56 9.93 9.13
C THR A 217 12.30 9.76 10.63
N GLY A 218 13.29 9.27 11.40
CA GLY A 218 13.20 9.16 12.85
C GLY A 218 12.57 7.86 13.37
N LEU A 219 12.34 6.88 12.51
CA LEU A 219 11.81 5.58 12.93
C LEU A 219 12.94 4.68 13.45
N ALA A 220 12.84 4.29 14.71
CA ALA A 220 13.74 3.32 15.33
C ALA A 220 13.47 1.88 14.85
N ASP A 221 14.44 0.99 15.10
CA ASP A 221 14.34 -0.45 14.79
C ASP A 221 13.91 -0.76 13.35
N ALA A 222 14.25 0.14 12.41
CA ALA A 222 13.87 -0.02 11.02
C ALA A 222 14.43 -1.32 10.43
N ARG A 223 13.55 -2.18 9.96
CA ARG A 223 13.86 -3.48 9.35
C ARG A 223 12.90 -3.79 8.23
N TYR A 224 13.22 -4.81 7.44
CA TYR A 224 12.30 -5.33 6.43
C TYR A 224 12.30 -6.86 6.35
N TYR A 225 11.22 -7.38 5.82
CA TYR A 225 11.01 -8.80 5.55
C TYR A 225 10.74 -9.00 4.08
N GLU A 226 11.52 -9.86 3.44
CA GLU A 226 11.27 -10.29 2.06
C GLU A 226 10.27 -11.45 2.06
N LEU A 227 9.21 -11.31 1.29
CA LEU A 227 8.18 -12.33 1.13
C LEU A 227 8.20 -12.88 -0.29
N THR A 228 7.84 -14.15 -0.44
CA THR A 228 7.71 -14.82 -1.74
C THR A 228 8.96 -14.63 -2.62
N GLY A 229 10.15 -14.94 -2.06
CA GLY A 229 11.42 -14.82 -2.79
C GLY A 229 11.87 -13.39 -3.09
N GLY A 230 11.39 -12.40 -2.32
CA GLY A 230 11.74 -10.99 -2.49
C GLY A 230 10.90 -10.24 -3.52
N ILE A 231 9.77 -10.84 -3.99
CA ILE A 231 8.80 -10.14 -4.86
C ILE A 231 8.08 -9.02 -4.11
N VAL A 232 7.88 -9.20 -2.82
CA VAL A 232 7.23 -8.26 -1.92
C VAL A 232 8.09 -8.06 -0.69
N THR A 233 8.12 -6.83 -0.20
CA THR A 233 8.84 -6.46 1.02
C THR A 233 7.89 -5.76 1.99
N VAL A 234 8.01 -6.11 3.27
CA VAL A 234 7.33 -5.42 4.37
C VAL A 234 8.38 -4.69 5.21
N HIS A 235 8.36 -3.36 5.18
CA HIS A 235 9.19 -2.52 6.04
C HIS A 235 8.44 -2.17 7.31
N VAL A 236 9.17 -2.13 8.42
CA VAL A 236 8.64 -1.80 9.75
C VAL A 236 9.61 -0.87 10.45
N GLY A 237 9.09 0.19 11.06
CA GLY A 237 9.82 1.06 11.96
C GLY A 237 8.97 1.46 13.15
N THR A 238 9.59 1.77 14.27
CA THR A 238 8.93 2.18 15.52
C THR A 238 9.09 3.67 15.72
N VAL A 239 8.01 4.37 16.03
CA VAL A 239 8.02 5.80 16.39
C VAL A 239 8.63 5.97 17.78
N THR A 240 9.58 6.90 17.93
CA THR A 240 10.29 7.19 19.21
C THR A 240 9.64 8.31 19.97
#